data_9d8a43e87ba24ebcc77f3ba743578c8f
#
_entry.id   9d8a43e87ba24ebcc77f3ba743578c8f
#
_cell.length_a   1.000
_cell.length_b   1.000
_cell.length_c   1.000
_cell.angle_alpha   90.00
_cell.angle_beta   90.00
_cell.angle_gamma   90.00
#
_symmetry.space_group_name_H-M   'P 1'
#
loop_
_entity.id
_entity.type
_entity.pdbx_description
1 polymer ?
#
loop_
_entity_poly.entity_id
_entity_poly.type
_entity_poly.pdbx_seq_one_letter_code
_entity_poly.pdbx_strand_id
1 'polypeptide(L)'
;MKSKFNQSNIKLGIVSAIVVGSAGISTASYATSIDGNMTVQTTVETACTVTAPTLTFANYTGLEITGTADITSNCTNGGLVVITLDDGEYPDTGDEATNPNRQMWIGSGEGDADFISYNIYTDSNKGTEWGTGADNDVHVSGTGSNETTAVTAVIPAGETSKAGTYTDTVKVTLTY
;
A
#
# COMPACT_ATOMS: atom_id res chain seq x y z
N MET A 1 25.40 30.51 6.51
CA MET A 1 24.88 31.45 5.48
C MET A 1 23.93 32.42 6.15
N LYS A 2 24.32 33.73 6.21
CA LYS A 2 23.51 34.78 6.86
C LYS A 2 22.56 35.35 5.82
N SER A 3 21.25 35.19 6.02
CA SER A 3 20.21 35.84 5.21
C SER A 3 20.13 37.32 5.61
N LYS A 4 20.32 38.21 4.62
CA LYS A 4 20.17 39.66 4.82
C LYS A 4 18.71 40.04 4.60
N PHE A 5 18.09 40.50 5.65
CA PHE A 5 16.79 41.17 5.58
C PHE A 5 16.95 42.56 4.93
N ASN A 6 16.26 42.79 3.85
CA ASN A 6 16.22 44.08 3.16
C ASN A 6 15.05 44.91 3.71
N GLN A 7 15.35 45.93 4.53
CA GLN A 7 14.37 46.90 5.02
C GLN A 7 14.16 47.96 3.92
N SER A 8 13.00 47.96 3.28
CA SER A 8 12.56 49.04 2.42
C SER A 8 11.92 50.14 3.30
N ASN A 9 12.47 51.33 3.14
CA ASN A 9 12.17 52.55 3.89
C ASN A 9 10.71 53.00 3.75
N ILE A 10 9.98 52.97 4.85
CA ILE A 10 8.67 53.66 5.00
C ILE A 10 9.01 55.10 5.40
N LYS A 11 8.83 56.03 4.47
CA LYS A 11 8.89 57.46 4.80
C LYS A 11 7.54 57.88 5.41
N LEU A 12 7.57 58.11 6.72
CA LEU A 12 6.47 58.68 7.46
C LEU A 12 6.45 60.19 7.24
N GLY A 13 5.54 60.70 6.45
CA GLY A 13 5.31 62.11 6.30
C GLY A 13 4.41 62.64 7.41
N ILE A 14 4.99 63.39 8.34
CA ILE A 14 4.23 64.12 9.37
C ILE A 14 3.79 65.43 8.78
N VAL A 15 2.49 65.61 8.52
CA VAL A 15 1.89 66.90 8.21
C VAL A 15 1.21 67.42 9.49
N SER A 16 1.86 68.41 10.13
CA SER A 16 1.27 69.14 11.27
C SER A 16 0.36 70.23 10.75
N ALA A 17 -0.92 70.08 10.89
CA ALA A 17 -1.90 71.16 10.73
C ALA A 17 -2.42 71.57 12.12
N ILE A 18 -2.04 72.79 12.56
CA ILE A 18 -2.57 73.44 13.73
C ILE A 18 -3.87 74.12 13.29
N VAL A 19 -5.02 73.71 13.76
CA VAL A 19 -6.29 74.49 13.66
C VAL A 19 -6.80 74.71 15.08
N VAL A 20 -6.74 75.98 15.47
CA VAL A 20 -7.44 76.50 16.67
C VAL A 20 -8.86 76.86 16.27
N GLY A 21 -9.84 76.14 16.78
CA GLY A 21 -11.25 76.43 16.55
C GLY A 21 -12.12 75.53 17.43
N SER A 22 -12.66 76.14 18.51
CA SER A 22 -13.58 75.51 19.44
C SER A 22 -14.96 75.29 18.81
N ALA A 23 -15.23 74.11 18.33
CA ALA A 23 -16.54 73.50 18.15
C ALA A 23 -16.43 72.05 18.24
N GLY A 24 -17.14 71.39 19.17
CA GLY A 24 -17.06 69.94 19.38
C GLY A 24 -17.50 69.15 18.16
N ILE A 25 -16.52 68.75 17.38
CA ILE A 25 -16.68 67.73 16.30
C ILE A 25 -16.22 66.42 16.90
N SER A 26 -17.17 65.61 17.29
CA SER A 26 -16.88 64.19 17.57
C SER A 26 -16.44 63.55 16.26
N THR A 27 -15.12 63.42 16.04
CA THR A 27 -14.58 62.63 14.94
C THR A 27 -14.88 61.15 15.26
N ALA A 28 -15.93 60.61 14.65
CA ALA A 28 -16.12 59.20 14.62
C ALA A 28 -14.89 58.57 13.90
N SER A 29 -14.00 57.98 14.67
CA SER A 29 -12.91 57.16 14.10
C SER A 29 -13.54 55.94 13.49
N TYR A 30 -13.70 55.92 12.17
CA TYR A 30 -14.07 54.70 11.46
C TYR A 30 -12.84 53.82 11.48
N ALA A 31 -12.97 52.68 12.17
CA ALA A 31 -11.97 51.64 12.06
C ALA A 31 -12.01 51.09 10.61
N THR A 32 -10.93 51.31 9.89
CA THR A 32 -10.77 50.71 8.55
C THR A 32 -10.11 49.35 8.73
N SER A 33 -10.80 48.26 8.37
CA SER A 33 -10.20 46.94 8.27
C SER A 33 -9.55 46.77 6.89
N ILE A 34 -8.38 46.18 6.88
CA ILE A 34 -7.70 45.77 5.64
C ILE A 34 -7.56 44.26 5.74
N ASP A 35 -8.18 43.54 4.79
CA ASP A 35 -8.18 42.11 4.73
C ASP A 35 -7.18 41.63 3.71
N GLY A 36 -6.47 40.54 4.02
CA GLY A 36 -5.57 39.83 3.13
C GLY A 36 -5.89 38.36 3.15
N ASN A 37 -5.70 37.70 2.02
CA ASN A 37 -5.86 36.25 1.92
C ASN A 37 -4.52 35.56 2.12
N MET A 38 -4.48 34.58 3.02
CA MET A 38 -3.36 33.69 3.20
C MET A 38 -3.73 32.32 2.63
N THR A 39 -2.96 31.84 1.68
CA THR A 39 -3.13 30.46 1.16
C THR A 39 -2.44 29.48 2.12
N VAL A 40 -3.19 28.49 2.58
CA VAL A 40 -2.67 27.36 3.35
C VAL A 40 -2.83 26.12 2.50
N GLN A 41 -1.72 25.40 2.31
CA GLN A 41 -1.66 24.25 1.41
C GLN A 41 -0.85 23.13 2.06
N THR A 42 -1.27 21.87 1.81
CA THR A 42 -0.51 20.66 2.11
C THR A 42 -0.74 19.64 1.00
N THR A 43 0.18 18.69 0.87
CA THR A 43 0.04 17.53 0.02
C THR A 43 0.05 16.30 0.91
N VAL A 44 -0.86 15.36 0.65
CA VAL A 44 -0.88 14.04 1.27
C VAL A 44 -0.45 13.04 0.21
N GLU A 45 0.64 12.36 0.46
CA GLU A 45 1.17 11.33 -0.43
C GLU A 45 0.55 9.96 -0.10
N THR A 46 0.50 9.07 -1.10
CA THR A 46 0.12 7.68 -0.89
C THR A 46 1.21 6.99 -0.07
N ALA A 47 0.81 6.29 0.97
CA ALA A 47 1.67 5.46 1.80
C ALA A 47 0.93 4.18 2.17
N CYS A 48 1.62 3.04 2.13
CA CYS A 48 1.05 1.72 2.40
C CYS A 48 1.91 0.92 3.37
N THR A 49 1.23 0.04 4.10
CA THR A 49 1.85 -1.07 4.85
C THR A 49 1.17 -2.37 4.47
N VAL A 50 1.89 -3.49 4.54
CA VAL A 50 1.37 -4.83 4.28
C VAL A 50 1.79 -5.78 5.40
N THR A 51 0.88 -6.68 5.74
CA THR A 51 1.15 -7.83 6.60
C THR A 51 0.70 -9.08 5.87
N ALA A 52 1.68 -9.94 5.53
CA ALA A 52 1.42 -11.24 4.94
C ALA A 52 1.13 -12.27 6.05
N PRO A 53 0.11 -13.12 5.89
CA PRO A 53 -0.21 -14.18 6.84
C PRO A 53 0.71 -15.39 6.66
N THR A 54 0.63 -16.32 7.62
CA THR A 54 1.05 -17.70 7.37
C THR A 54 -0.14 -18.47 6.81
N LEU A 55 -0.02 -19.02 5.58
CA LEU A 55 -0.99 -19.92 5.01
C LEU A 55 -0.62 -21.35 5.38
N THR A 56 -1.56 -22.10 5.93
CA THR A 56 -1.34 -23.48 6.34
C THR A 56 -2.37 -24.38 5.68
N PHE A 57 -1.91 -25.44 5.04
CA PHE A 57 -2.76 -26.52 4.54
C PHE A 57 -2.99 -27.57 5.63
N ALA A 58 -4.11 -28.28 5.52
CA ALA A 58 -4.32 -29.53 6.26
C ALA A 58 -3.31 -30.59 5.80
N ASN A 59 -3.24 -31.74 6.50
CA ASN A 59 -2.38 -32.83 6.09
C ASN A 59 -2.77 -33.33 4.69
N TYR A 60 -1.80 -33.36 3.78
CA TYR A 60 -2.00 -33.86 2.43
C TYR A 60 -2.04 -35.38 2.41
N THR A 61 -3.06 -35.95 1.78
CA THR A 61 -3.29 -37.40 1.69
C THR A 61 -3.42 -37.90 0.24
N GLY A 62 -2.94 -37.10 -0.72
CA GLY A 62 -3.07 -37.39 -2.16
C GLY A 62 -4.36 -36.90 -2.79
N LEU A 63 -5.25 -36.28 -2.03
CA LEU A 63 -6.45 -35.60 -2.53
C LEU A 63 -6.23 -34.08 -2.56
N GLU A 64 -6.93 -33.39 -3.45
CA GLU A 64 -6.91 -31.91 -3.46
C GLU A 64 -7.26 -31.34 -2.08
N ILE A 65 -6.47 -30.40 -1.62
CA ILE A 65 -6.76 -29.63 -0.39
C ILE A 65 -6.62 -28.14 -0.66
N THR A 66 -7.44 -27.37 0.06
CA THR A 66 -7.46 -25.91 -0.03
C THR A 66 -7.03 -25.32 1.30
N GLY A 67 -6.16 -24.31 1.24
CA GLY A 67 -5.79 -23.43 2.35
C GLY A 67 -6.30 -22.01 2.07
N THR A 68 -6.63 -21.28 3.13
CA THR A 68 -7.04 -19.86 3.03
C THR A 68 -6.30 -19.02 4.03
N ALA A 69 -6.07 -17.76 3.68
CA ALA A 69 -5.46 -16.77 4.55
C ALA A 69 -5.89 -15.37 4.09
N ASP A 70 -5.57 -14.33 4.88
CA ASP A 70 -5.89 -12.94 4.54
C ASP A 70 -4.64 -12.07 4.57
N ILE A 71 -4.28 -11.47 3.44
CA ILE A 71 -3.29 -10.39 3.39
C ILE A 71 -3.95 -9.12 3.91
N THR A 72 -3.32 -8.48 4.89
CA THR A 72 -3.81 -7.20 5.42
C THR A 72 -2.96 -6.06 4.87
N SER A 73 -3.60 -5.07 4.27
CA SER A 73 -2.96 -3.83 3.83
C SER A 73 -3.61 -2.62 4.48
N ASN A 74 -2.83 -1.55 4.69
CA ASN A 74 -3.34 -0.26 5.13
C ASN A 74 -2.68 0.83 4.29
N CYS A 75 -3.47 1.50 3.47
CA CYS A 75 -3.02 2.53 2.55
C CYS A 75 -3.79 3.83 2.74
N THR A 76 -3.14 4.96 2.47
CA THR A 76 -3.76 6.28 2.46
C THR A 76 -5.06 6.26 1.65
N ASN A 77 -6.10 6.90 2.17
CA ASN A 77 -7.42 6.94 1.54
C ASN A 77 -7.35 7.47 0.10
N GLY A 78 -7.95 6.73 -0.84
CA GLY A 78 -7.96 7.03 -2.27
C GLY A 78 -6.70 6.64 -3.02
N GLY A 79 -5.68 6.09 -2.35
CA GLY A 79 -4.51 5.50 -3.00
C GLY A 79 -4.87 4.21 -3.74
N LEU A 80 -4.49 4.10 -5.01
CA LEU A 80 -4.61 2.86 -5.77
C LEU A 80 -3.38 2.00 -5.51
N VAL A 81 -3.60 0.73 -5.25
CA VAL A 81 -2.55 -0.22 -4.85
C VAL A 81 -2.70 -1.50 -5.66
N VAL A 82 -1.60 -2.01 -6.15
CA VAL A 82 -1.50 -3.31 -6.80
C VAL A 82 -0.78 -4.27 -5.87
N ILE A 83 -1.36 -5.44 -5.63
CA ILE A 83 -0.77 -6.50 -4.83
C ILE A 83 -0.38 -7.65 -5.75
N THR A 84 0.90 -8.02 -5.72
CA THR A 84 1.45 -9.13 -6.50
C THR A 84 2.11 -10.15 -5.59
N LEU A 85 2.17 -11.41 -6.06
CA LEU A 85 2.84 -12.52 -5.40
C LEU A 85 3.87 -13.12 -6.35
N ASP A 86 5.10 -13.37 -5.87
CA ASP A 86 6.13 -14.07 -6.64
C ASP A 86 5.90 -15.59 -6.66
N ASP A 87 6.80 -16.33 -7.32
CA ASP A 87 6.75 -17.79 -7.45
C ASP A 87 7.23 -18.56 -6.21
N GLY A 88 7.60 -17.83 -5.13
CA GLY A 88 8.15 -18.46 -3.94
C GLY A 88 9.66 -18.73 -4.03
N GLU A 89 10.16 -19.46 -3.05
CA GLU A 89 11.60 -19.78 -2.91
C GLU A 89 12.03 -20.97 -3.80
N TYR A 90 11.08 -21.85 -4.14
CA TYR A 90 11.34 -23.10 -4.88
C TYR A 90 10.44 -23.21 -6.11
N PRO A 91 10.50 -22.27 -7.07
CA PRO A 91 9.66 -22.37 -8.26
C PRO A 91 10.14 -23.52 -9.17
N ASP A 92 9.19 -24.24 -9.79
CA ASP A 92 9.46 -25.05 -10.95
C ASP A 92 9.62 -24.17 -12.21
N THR A 93 9.82 -24.77 -13.37
CA THR A 93 9.92 -24.04 -14.63
C THR A 93 8.59 -23.37 -14.97
N GLY A 94 8.52 -22.04 -14.87
CA GLY A 94 7.32 -21.26 -15.10
C GLY A 94 7.63 -19.80 -15.43
N ASP A 95 6.58 -19.01 -15.48
CA ASP A 95 6.63 -17.55 -15.68
C ASP A 95 5.77 -16.91 -14.60
N GLU A 96 6.40 -16.35 -13.58
CA GLU A 96 5.73 -15.74 -12.43
C GLU A 96 4.71 -14.64 -12.83
N ALA A 97 4.86 -14.07 -14.03
CA ALA A 97 3.93 -13.06 -14.52
C ALA A 97 2.64 -13.64 -15.10
N THR A 98 2.67 -14.85 -15.66
CA THR A 98 1.53 -15.43 -16.38
C THR A 98 1.08 -16.79 -15.88
N ASN A 99 1.99 -17.58 -15.34
CA ASN A 99 1.74 -18.92 -14.85
C ASN A 99 2.73 -19.28 -13.72
N PRO A 100 2.51 -18.76 -12.52
CA PRO A 100 3.33 -19.06 -11.36
C PRO A 100 3.37 -20.56 -11.08
N ASN A 101 4.57 -21.13 -10.94
CA ASN A 101 4.78 -22.56 -10.67
C ASN A 101 5.40 -22.78 -9.29
N ARG A 102 4.61 -22.56 -8.26
CA ARG A 102 5.06 -22.63 -6.87
C ARG A 102 5.20 -24.05 -6.37
N GLN A 103 6.27 -24.30 -5.62
CA GLN A 103 6.50 -25.55 -4.93
C GLN A 103 6.93 -25.31 -3.48
N MET A 104 6.45 -26.13 -2.58
CA MET A 104 6.99 -26.26 -1.23
C MET A 104 8.05 -27.35 -1.21
N TRP A 105 9.12 -27.15 -0.46
CA TRP A 105 10.22 -28.10 -0.30
C TRP A 105 10.27 -28.72 1.09
N ILE A 106 10.63 -30.02 1.18
CA ILE A 106 10.74 -30.76 2.45
C ILE A 106 12.02 -30.44 3.25
N GLY A 107 12.91 -29.60 2.72
CA GLY A 107 14.15 -29.23 3.39
C GLY A 107 15.35 -30.16 3.11
N SER A 108 15.17 -31.19 2.30
CA SER A 108 16.26 -32.14 1.92
C SER A 108 15.91 -32.90 0.65
N GLY A 109 16.93 -33.15 -0.19
CA GLY A 109 16.78 -33.86 -1.47
C GLY A 109 16.42 -32.93 -2.63
N GLU A 110 16.49 -33.48 -3.85
CA GLU A 110 16.25 -32.79 -5.12
C GLU A 110 15.37 -33.61 -6.08
N GLY A 111 14.73 -34.67 -5.59
CA GLY A 111 13.82 -35.46 -6.40
C GLY A 111 12.40 -34.95 -6.37
N ASP A 112 11.58 -35.30 -7.36
CA ASP A 112 10.18 -34.86 -7.49
C ASP A 112 9.35 -35.02 -6.18
N ALA A 113 9.61 -36.13 -5.44
CA ALA A 113 8.91 -36.36 -4.16
C ALA A 113 9.40 -35.47 -2.99
N ASP A 114 10.41 -34.63 -3.20
CA ASP A 114 10.93 -33.69 -2.22
C ASP A 114 10.21 -32.31 -2.32
N PHE A 115 9.38 -32.16 -3.34
CA PHE A 115 8.58 -30.97 -3.60
C PHE A 115 7.07 -31.31 -3.65
N ILE A 116 6.25 -30.34 -3.35
CA ILE A 116 4.78 -30.39 -3.54
C ILE A 116 4.37 -29.10 -4.25
N SER A 117 3.78 -29.24 -5.43
CA SER A 117 3.26 -28.11 -6.18
C SER A 117 1.99 -27.56 -5.52
N TYR A 118 1.80 -26.24 -5.59
CA TYR A 118 0.58 -25.60 -5.13
C TYR A 118 0.33 -24.31 -5.91
N ASN A 119 -0.92 -23.91 -5.98
CA ASN A 119 -1.33 -22.70 -6.66
C ASN A 119 -1.97 -21.73 -5.67
N ILE A 120 -1.78 -20.43 -5.87
CA ILE A 120 -2.48 -19.37 -5.14
C ILE A 120 -3.34 -18.61 -6.15
N TYR A 121 -4.59 -18.34 -5.78
CA TYR A 121 -5.57 -17.71 -6.66
C TYR A 121 -6.01 -16.35 -6.12
N THR A 122 -6.35 -15.45 -7.05
CA THR A 122 -6.88 -14.12 -6.75
C THR A 122 -8.30 -14.16 -6.19
N ASP A 123 -8.99 -15.30 -6.36
CA ASP A 123 -10.36 -15.51 -5.93
C ASP A 123 -10.64 -16.95 -5.49
N SER A 124 -11.75 -17.15 -4.78
CA SER A 124 -12.19 -18.47 -4.31
C SER A 124 -12.68 -19.41 -5.42
N ASN A 125 -12.94 -18.90 -6.63
CA ASN A 125 -13.37 -19.70 -7.77
C ASN A 125 -12.20 -20.35 -8.52
N LYS A 126 -10.96 -20.01 -8.13
CA LYS A 126 -9.74 -20.56 -8.72
C LYS A 126 -9.63 -20.24 -10.22
N GLY A 127 -10.11 -19.06 -10.62
CA GLY A 127 -10.15 -18.66 -12.04
C GLY A 127 -8.81 -18.12 -12.55
N THR A 128 -8.09 -17.41 -11.71
CA THR A 128 -6.82 -16.76 -12.07
C THR A 128 -5.79 -17.01 -10.99
N GLU A 129 -4.65 -17.58 -11.37
CA GLU A 129 -3.52 -17.73 -10.46
C GLU A 129 -2.90 -16.37 -10.18
N TRP A 130 -2.64 -16.11 -8.91
CA TRP A 130 -2.09 -14.84 -8.46
C TRP A 130 -0.58 -14.79 -8.71
N GLY A 131 -0.13 -13.86 -9.54
CA GLY A 131 1.26 -13.69 -9.92
C GLY A 131 1.72 -12.24 -9.88
N THR A 132 2.67 -11.89 -10.76
CA THR A 132 3.25 -10.54 -10.89
C THR A 132 2.78 -9.79 -12.14
N GLY A 133 2.05 -10.45 -13.04
CA GLY A 133 1.54 -9.86 -14.28
C GLY A 133 0.26 -9.04 -14.07
N ALA A 134 0.00 -8.11 -14.98
CA ALA A 134 -1.15 -7.21 -14.90
C ALA A 134 -2.53 -7.89 -15.05
N ASP A 135 -2.56 -9.14 -15.56
CA ASP A 135 -3.78 -9.92 -15.72
C ASP A 135 -4.03 -10.88 -14.54
N ASN A 136 -3.07 -10.99 -13.62
CA ASN A 136 -3.12 -11.93 -12.51
C ASN A 136 -2.65 -11.30 -11.17
N ASP A 137 -2.70 -10.00 -11.07
CA ASP A 137 -2.52 -9.23 -9.83
C ASP A 137 -3.86 -8.86 -9.18
N VAL A 138 -3.83 -8.24 -8.01
CA VAL A 138 -5.02 -7.76 -7.30
C VAL A 138 -4.92 -6.26 -7.07
N HIS A 139 -5.96 -5.55 -7.50
CA HIS A 139 -6.09 -4.11 -7.33
C HIS A 139 -6.98 -3.79 -6.12
N VAL A 140 -6.48 -2.97 -5.22
CA VAL A 140 -7.24 -2.47 -4.05
C VAL A 140 -7.13 -0.95 -3.96
N SER A 141 -8.12 -0.33 -3.30
CA SER A 141 -8.09 1.10 -3.01
C SER A 141 -7.90 1.30 -1.52
N GLY A 142 -6.95 2.15 -1.15
CA GLY A 142 -6.75 2.51 0.26
C GLY A 142 -7.95 3.25 0.83
N THR A 143 -8.31 2.93 2.06
CA THR A 143 -9.42 3.58 2.82
C THR A 143 -8.91 4.36 4.02
N GLY A 144 -7.61 4.34 4.30
CA GLY A 144 -7.00 4.85 5.53
C GLY A 144 -7.16 3.91 6.73
N SER A 145 -7.67 2.70 6.50
CA SER A 145 -7.88 1.66 7.50
C SER A 145 -7.29 0.33 7.00
N ASN A 146 -7.28 -0.68 7.87
CA ASN A 146 -6.88 -2.02 7.46
C ASN A 146 -7.93 -2.63 6.52
N GLU A 147 -7.47 -3.07 5.37
CA GLU A 147 -8.22 -3.81 4.36
C GLU A 147 -7.67 -5.23 4.28
N THR A 148 -8.55 -6.21 4.06
CA THR A 148 -8.16 -7.61 3.90
C THR A 148 -8.39 -8.09 2.48
N THR A 149 -7.39 -8.75 1.92
CA THR A 149 -7.47 -9.44 0.63
C THR A 149 -7.37 -10.93 0.88
N ALA A 150 -8.44 -11.67 0.58
CA ALA A 150 -8.48 -13.10 0.78
C ALA A 150 -7.52 -13.83 -0.17
N VAL A 151 -6.80 -14.80 0.37
CA VAL A 151 -5.90 -15.70 -0.36
C VAL A 151 -6.54 -17.09 -0.37
N THR A 152 -6.67 -17.69 -1.53
CA THR A 152 -7.08 -19.09 -1.71
C THR A 152 -5.94 -19.85 -2.35
N ALA A 153 -5.42 -20.86 -1.67
CA ALA A 153 -4.35 -21.72 -2.20
C ALA A 153 -4.81 -23.16 -2.27
N VAL A 154 -4.27 -23.90 -3.22
CA VAL A 154 -4.65 -25.30 -3.51
C VAL A 154 -3.43 -26.14 -3.74
N ILE A 155 -3.36 -27.29 -3.07
CA ILE A 155 -2.50 -28.40 -3.46
C ILE A 155 -3.36 -29.33 -4.30
N PRO A 156 -3.01 -29.62 -5.58
CA PRO A 156 -3.80 -30.50 -6.43
C PRO A 156 -3.75 -31.96 -5.94
N ALA A 157 -4.66 -32.78 -6.43
CA ALA A 157 -4.63 -34.21 -6.16
C ALA A 157 -3.51 -34.88 -6.98
N GLY A 158 -2.91 -35.93 -6.41
CA GLY A 158 -1.93 -36.77 -7.12
C GLY A 158 -0.49 -36.32 -7.02
N GLU A 159 -0.17 -35.31 -6.21
CA GLU A 159 1.21 -34.93 -5.93
C GLU A 159 1.96 -36.12 -5.27
N THR A 160 3.15 -36.43 -5.81
CA THR A 160 4.03 -37.45 -5.24
C THR A 160 4.85 -36.81 -4.12
N SER A 161 4.69 -37.29 -2.89
CA SER A 161 5.34 -36.68 -1.75
C SER A 161 5.86 -37.68 -0.73
N LYS A 162 6.92 -37.33 -0.03
CA LYS A 162 7.46 -38.08 1.12
C LYS A 162 6.77 -37.60 2.39
N ALA A 163 6.76 -38.44 3.42
CA ALA A 163 6.31 -37.99 4.72
C ALA A 163 7.26 -36.93 5.30
N GLY A 164 6.74 -35.77 5.67
CA GLY A 164 7.52 -34.68 6.22
C GLY A 164 6.74 -33.35 6.22
N THR A 165 7.43 -32.28 6.59
CA THR A 165 6.89 -30.92 6.53
C THR A 165 7.48 -30.21 5.31
N TYR A 166 6.60 -29.67 4.49
CA TYR A 166 6.97 -28.89 3.30
C TYR A 166 6.72 -27.42 3.58
N THR A 167 7.63 -26.56 3.16
CA THR A 167 7.55 -25.11 3.35
C THR A 167 7.96 -24.38 2.09
N ASP A 168 7.40 -23.20 1.91
CA ASP A 168 7.82 -22.23 0.91
C ASP A 168 7.66 -20.81 1.48
N THR A 169 8.30 -19.83 0.85
CA THR A 169 8.21 -18.41 1.20
C THR A 169 7.84 -17.62 -0.05
N VAL A 170 6.61 -17.15 -0.10
CA VAL A 170 6.09 -16.29 -1.18
C VAL A 170 6.18 -14.83 -0.76
N LYS A 171 6.79 -14.01 -1.59
CA LYS A 171 6.90 -12.58 -1.36
C LYS A 171 5.65 -11.86 -1.82
N VAL A 172 5.04 -11.09 -0.92
CA VAL A 172 3.94 -10.18 -1.21
C VAL A 172 4.52 -8.79 -1.49
N THR A 173 4.19 -8.23 -2.65
CA THR A 173 4.65 -6.88 -3.03
C THR A 173 3.43 -5.96 -3.21
N LEU A 174 3.47 -4.78 -2.59
CA LEU A 174 2.54 -3.68 -2.82
C LEU A 174 3.21 -2.61 -3.68
N THR A 175 2.56 -2.23 -4.77
CA THR A 175 2.96 -1.10 -5.63
C THR A 175 1.88 -0.01 -5.57
N TYR A 176 2.28 1.24 -5.28
CA TYR A 176 1.38 2.38 -5.10
C TYR A 176 2.02 3.70 -5.55
#